data_132f09fcb078a5007d11b28dafa2fc46
#
_entry.id   132f09fcb078a5007d11b28dafa2fc46
#
_cell.length_a   1.000
_cell.length_b   1.000
_cell.length_c   1.000
_cell.angle_alpha   90.00
_cell.angle_beta   90.00
_cell.angle_gamma   90.00
#
_symmetry.space_group_name_H-M   'P 1'
#
loop_
_entity.id
_entity.type
_entity.pdbx_description
1 polymer ?
#
loop_
_entity_poly.entity_id
_entity_poly.type
_entity_poly.pdbx_seq_one_letter_code
_entity_poly.pdbx_strand_id
1 'polypeptide(L)'
;IAGELYRQFAVTVALSVVLSGFVALTLTPALCAILLKERKPEERKNRFFQAFDRGLASFTLRFLKLVKAALRHRVITAGLLVAVTAGCWQMLEHTPTSFIPREDQGIVRISVQLPEGAAFPRTEAVSTEILEHLKKNDAVQSVVTMVGYDTMSGDVRSNASTFILKLKHWDDRKETAEEIQKDLQKYVASHPDIKGVAALPAAIKGLGSTNGFSGYILSHGNDNPLVLQNVAENFLDALQDRPELTGLRSYLTADTPQLKLYVDQTKAIALGVDVDDIYDTISHLMGSKYVNDFTRNGNEFDDEISGRLSDTVTTPLG
;
A
#
# COMPACT_ATOMS: atom_id res chain seq x y z
N ILE A 1 8.59 -8.01 13.66
CA ILE A 1 8.71 -6.65 13.10
C ILE A 1 7.98 -5.64 13.99
N ALA A 2 6.68 -5.85 14.31
CA ALA A 2 5.91 -4.95 15.16
C ALA A 2 6.56 -4.73 16.54
N GLY A 3 7.02 -5.79 17.21
CA GLY A 3 7.68 -5.70 18.51
C GLY A 3 8.97 -4.86 18.49
N GLU A 4 9.74 -4.93 17.40
CA GLU A 4 10.97 -4.16 17.28
C GLU A 4 10.69 -2.65 17.07
N LEU A 5 9.67 -2.32 16.28
CA LEU A 5 9.21 -0.93 16.13
C LEU A 5 8.73 -0.35 17.47
N TYR A 6 7.92 -1.10 18.22
CA TYR A 6 7.47 -0.66 19.54
C TYR A 6 8.61 -0.50 20.53
N ARG A 7 9.61 -1.38 20.50
CA ARG A 7 10.78 -1.29 21.37
C ARG A 7 11.56 -0.01 21.12
N GLN A 8 11.86 0.32 19.85
CA GLN A 8 12.58 1.55 19.50
C GLN A 8 11.80 2.79 19.92
N PHE A 9 10.50 2.81 19.65
CA PHE A 9 9.63 3.91 20.06
C PHE A 9 9.59 4.06 21.59
N ALA A 10 9.39 2.97 22.32
CA ALA A 10 9.32 2.99 23.77
C ALA A 10 10.62 3.49 24.43
N VAL A 11 11.78 3.04 23.93
CA VAL A 11 13.09 3.50 24.43
C VAL A 11 13.27 4.99 24.18
N THR A 12 12.94 5.47 22.98
CA THR A 12 13.06 6.90 22.64
C THR A 12 12.16 7.76 23.50
N VAL A 13 10.90 7.36 23.69
CA VAL A 13 9.96 8.08 24.57
C VAL A 13 10.43 8.06 26.01
N ALA A 14 10.87 6.92 26.53
CA ALA A 14 11.35 6.81 27.92
C ALA A 14 12.55 7.73 28.16
N LEU A 15 13.54 7.73 27.27
CA LEU A 15 14.69 8.62 27.36
C LEU A 15 14.29 10.09 27.29
N SER A 16 13.39 10.45 26.39
CA SER A 16 12.89 11.82 26.24
C SER A 16 12.18 12.30 27.50
N VAL A 17 11.36 11.46 28.12
CA VAL A 17 10.63 11.79 29.35
C VAL A 17 11.62 11.95 30.52
N VAL A 18 12.62 11.08 30.65
CA VAL A 18 13.64 11.18 31.69
C VAL A 18 14.45 12.48 31.55
N LEU A 19 14.92 12.77 30.32
CA LEU A 19 15.65 14.02 30.05
C LEU A 19 14.78 15.25 30.28
N SER A 20 13.52 15.22 29.88
CA SER A 20 12.57 16.30 30.12
C SER A 20 12.34 16.54 31.61
N GLY A 21 12.19 15.46 32.39
CA GLY A 21 12.07 15.53 33.84
C GLY A 21 13.33 16.14 34.50
N PHE A 22 14.51 15.71 34.06
CA PHE A 22 15.78 16.27 34.54
C PHE A 22 15.91 17.78 34.25
N VAL A 23 15.59 18.20 33.02
CA VAL A 23 15.60 19.61 32.63
C VAL A 23 14.57 20.42 33.43
N ALA A 24 13.37 19.90 33.62
CA ALA A 24 12.32 20.56 34.39
C ALA A 24 12.74 20.80 35.87
N LEU A 25 13.40 19.80 36.47
CA LEU A 25 13.83 19.85 37.87
C LEU A 25 15.11 20.69 38.11
N THR A 26 15.98 20.83 37.10
CA THR A 26 17.26 21.53 37.24
C THR A 26 17.26 22.90 36.58
N LEU A 27 16.99 22.92 35.24
CA LEU A 27 17.10 24.14 34.47
C LEU A 27 16.00 25.16 34.81
N THR A 28 14.80 24.72 35.00
CA THR A 28 13.66 25.62 35.28
C THR A 28 13.85 26.39 36.61
N PRO A 29 14.16 25.72 37.74
CA PRO A 29 14.46 26.43 38.99
C PRO A 29 15.69 27.34 38.90
N ALA A 30 16.76 26.88 38.22
CA ALA A 30 17.96 27.69 38.00
C ALA A 30 17.67 28.97 37.21
N LEU A 31 16.93 28.87 36.13
CA LEU A 31 16.49 30.01 35.34
C LEU A 31 15.57 30.94 36.15
N CYS A 32 14.65 30.39 36.93
CA CYS A 32 13.82 31.19 37.83
C CYS A 32 14.66 31.99 38.83
N ALA A 33 15.67 31.37 39.42
CA ALA A 33 16.57 32.07 40.39
C ALA A 33 17.38 33.19 39.72
N ILE A 34 17.77 33.03 38.46
CA ILE A 34 18.57 34.04 37.73
C ILE A 34 17.70 35.16 37.13
N LEU A 35 16.56 34.76 36.54
CA LEU A 35 15.73 35.71 35.75
C LEU A 35 14.67 36.42 36.57
N LEU A 36 14.14 35.76 37.62
CA LEU A 36 13.11 36.40 38.45
C LEU A 36 13.77 37.29 39.48
N LYS A 37 13.50 38.59 39.38
CA LYS A 37 13.88 39.59 40.39
C LYS A 37 12.88 39.59 41.53
N GLU A 38 13.39 39.71 42.75
CA GLU A 38 12.58 39.93 43.94
C GLU A 38 11.73 41.19 43.76
N ARG A 39 10.42 41.04 43.84
CA ARG A 39 9.49 42.12 43.59
C ARG A 39 9.29 42.93 44.86
N LYS A 40 9.61 44.22 44.84
CA LYS A 40 9.34 45.12 45.96
C LYS A 40 7.83 45.32 46.10
N PRO A 41 7.26 45.29 47.32
CA PRO A 41 5.82 45.41 47.57
C PRO A 41 5.16 46.67 47.01
N GLU A 42 5.93 47.69 46.75
CA GLU A 42 5.45 49.05 46.35
C GLU A 42 5.37 49.25 44.81
N GLU A 43 5.83 48.30 43.98
CA GLU A 43 5.74 48.47 42.52
C GLU A 43 4.30 48.38 42.03
N ARG A 44 3.74 49.49 41.50
CA ARG A 44 2.43 49.51 40.84
C ARG A 44 2.45 48.58 39.62
N LYS A 45 1.66 47.53 39.73
CA LYS A 45 1.46 46.62 38.56
C LYS A 45 0.81 47.40 37.42
N ASN A 46 1.29 47.14 36.19
CA ASN A 46 0.65 47.67 34.99
C ASN A 46 -0.83 47.19 34.93
N ARG A 47 -1.72 48.01 34.37
CA ARG A 47 -3.15 47.74 34.26
C ARG A 47 -3.46 46.39 33.63
N PHE A 48 -2.66 45.96 32.69
CA PHE A 48 -2.78 44.67 32.05
C PHE A 48 -2.55 43.52 33.05
N PHE A 49 -1.48 43.54 33.81
CA PHE A 49 -1.20 42.51 34.83
C PHE A 49 -2.20 42.54 35.98
N GLN A 50 -2.77 43.70 36.32
CA GLN A 50 -3.86 43.75 37.31
C GLN A 50 -5.15 43.11 36.80
N ALA A 51 -5.47 43.26 35.50
CA ALA A 51 -6.62 42.61 34.89
C ALA A 51 -6.42 41.10 34.82
N PHE A 52 -5.21 40.63 34.45
CA PHE A 52 -4.82 39.24 34.44
C PHE A 52 -4.92 38.61 35.85
N ASP A 53 -4.36 39.25 36.87
CA ASP A 53 -4.42 38.76 38.26
C ASP A 53 -5.87 38.66 38.76
N ARG A 54 -6.74 39.60 38.41
CA ARG A 54 -8.18 39.56 38.73
C ARG A 54 -8.88 38.40 38.01
N GLY A 55 -8.57 38.19 36.73
CA GLY A 55 -9.08 37.08 35.96
C GLY A 55 -8.66 35.72 36.55
N LEU A 56 -7.37 35.60 36.88
CA LEU A 56 -6.80 34.41 37.50
C LEU A 56 -7.39 34.16 38.90
N ALA A 57 -7.54 35.19 39.73
CA ALA A 57 -8.18 35.07 41.04
C ALA A 57 -9.65 34.61 40.92
N SER A 58 -10.40 35.18 39.99
CA SER A 58 -11.78 34.74 39.71
C SER A 58 -11.87 33.29 39.26
N PHE A 59 -10.96 32.88 38.38
CA PHE A 59 -10.84 31.48 37.93
C PHE A 59 -10.52 30.55 39.10
N THR A 60 -9.52 30.93 39.91
CA THR A 60 -9.12 30.14 41.09
C THR A 60 -10.29 29.97 42.08
N LEU A 61 -11.02 31.07 42.33
CA LEU A 61 -12.18 31.00 43.22
C LEU A 61 -13.31 30.10 42.68
N ARG A 62 -13.55 30.13 41.37
CA ARG A 62 -14.52 29.24 40.72
C ARG A 62 -14.05 27.78 40.79
N PHE A 63 -12.78 27.52 40.50
CA PHE A 63 -12.18 26.20 40.61
C PHE A 63 -12.28 25.63 42.04
N LEU A 64 -11.92 26.43 43.05
CA LEU A 64 -12.05 26.02 44.45
C LEU A 64 -13.51 25.74 44.88
N LYS A 65 -14.48 26.50 44.34
CA LYS A 65 -15.91 26.22 44.58
C LYS A 65 -16.31 24.87 43.97
N LEU A 66 -15.84 24.57 42.75
CA LEU A 66 -16.06 23.28 42.06
C LEU A 66 -15.46 22.12 42.87
N VAL A 67 -14.20 22.26 43.30
CA VAL A 67 -13.52 21.23 44.11
C VAL A 67 -14.25 21.01 45.42
N LYS A 68 -14.65 22.10 46.13
CA LYS A 68 -15.45 22.01 47.39
C LYS A 68 -16.81 21.30 47.16
N ALA A 69 -17.48 21.59 46.01
CA ALA A 69 -18.74 20.96 45.67
C ALA A 69 -18.55 19.46 45.39
N ALA A 70 -17.48 19.10 44.62
CA ALA A 70 -17.13 17.72 44.34
C ALA A 70 -16.83 16.93 45.62
N LEU A 71 -16.06 17.50 46.54
CA LEU A 71 -15.75 16.88 47.83
C LEU A 71 -16.98 16.78 48.74
N ARG A 72 -17.88 17.77 48.72
CA ARG A 72 -19.11 17.74 49.45
C ARG A 72 -20.07 16.66 48.95
N HIS A 73 -20.17 16.48 47.64
CA HIS A 73 -21.03 15.50 46.99
C HIS A 73 -20.24 14.28 46.50
N ARG A 74 -19.41 13.73 47.40
CA ARG A 74 -18.45 12.64 47.05
C ARG A 74 -19.11 11.43 46.37
N VAL A 75 -20.36 11.10 46.72
CA VAL A 75 -21.08 9.97 46.08
C VAL A 75 -21.40 10.28 44.62
N ILE A 76 -21.89 11.50 44.35
CA ILE A 76 -22.17 11.96 42.96
C ILE A 76 -20.88 12.02 42.14
N THR A 77 -19.80 12.55 42.72
CA THR A 77 -18.49 12.63 42.07
C THR A 77 -17.92 11.24 41.77
N ALA A 78 -18.03 10.31 42.73
CA ALA A 78 -17.61 8.92 42.51
C ALA A 78 -18.48 8.24 41.44
N GLY A 79 -19.79 8.44 41.45
CA GLY A 79 -20.70 7.94 40.43
C GLY A 79 -20.37 8.48 39.03
N LEU A 80 -20.06 9.78 38.92
CA LEU A 80 -19.63 10.39 37.67
C LEU A 80 -18.31 9.81 37.18
N LEU A 81 -17.32 9.61 38.08
CA LEU A 81 -16.05 9.00 37.75
C LEU A 81 -16.24 7.58 37.21
N VAL A 82 -17.07 6.77 37.90
CA VAL A 82 -17.38 5.41 37.42
C VAL A 82 -18.08 5.44 36.06
N ALA A 83 -19.05 6.36 35.87
CA ALA A 83 -19.77 6.48 34.60
C ALA A 83 -18.82 6.89 33.45
N VAL A 84 -17.90 7.84 33.67
CA VAL A 84 -16.90 8.23 32.69
C VAL A 84 -15.95 7.07 32.39
N THR A 85 -15.47 6.36 33.42
CA THR A 85 -14.57 5.22 33.23
C THR A 85 -15.26 4.08 32.45
N ALA A 86 -16.53 3.78 32.80
CA ALA A 86 -17.31 2.78 32.08
C ALA A 86 -17.56 3.20 30.61
N GLY A 87 -17.86 4.47 30.37
CA GLY A 87 -18.02 5.01 29.02
C GLY A 87 -16.74 4.91 28.20
N CYS A 88 -15.59 5.24 28.78
CA CYS A 88 -14.28 5.08 28.14
C CYS A 88 -14.00 3.59 27.83
N TRP A 89 -14.30 2.70 28.77
CA TRP A 89 -14.13 1.26 28.57
C TRP A 89 -14.99 0.76 27.40
N GLN A 90 -16.26 1.14 27.37
CA GLN A 90 -17.17 0.78 26.30
C GLN A 90 -16.70 1.32 24.94
N MET A 91 -16.19 2.55 24.88
CA MET A 91 -15.61 3.11 23.66
C MET A 91 -14.40 2.33 23.20
N LEU A 92 -13.52 1.91 24.12
CA LEU A 92 -12.34 1.09 23.79
C LEU A 92 -12.73 -0.27 23.20
N GLU A 93 -13.75 -0.94 23.74
CA GLU A 93 -14.22 -2.22 23.20
C GLU A 93 -14.81 -2.11 21.79
N HIS A 94 -15.46 -0.98 21.48
CA HIS A 94 -16.07 -0.77 20.15
C HIS A 94 -15.14 -0.09 19.14
N THR A 95 -13.98 0.35 19.59
CA THR A 95 -13.01 0.96 18.68
C THR A 95 -12.19 -0.13 17.98
N PRO A 96 -12.26 -0.23 16.64
CA PRO A 96 -11.47 -1.22 15.92
C PRO A 96 -9.98 -0.97 16.16
N THR A 97 -9.32 -1.98 16.71
CA THR A 97 -7.87 -1.92 16.96
C THR A 97 -7.12 -2.46 15.75
N SER A 98 -6.20 -1.70 15.24
CA SER A 98 -5.27 -2.10 14.19
C SER A 98 -3.85 -1.70 14.60
N PHE A 99 -2.88 -2.49 14.18
CA PHE A 99 -1.46 -2.16 14.42
C PHE A 99 -1.09 -0.81 13.82
N ILE A 100 -1.59 -0.55 12.62
CA ILE A 100 -1.51 0.75 11.95
C ILE A 100 -2.85 0.99 11.29
N PRO A 101 -3.55 2.10 11.62
CA PRO A 101 -4.80 2.44 10.97
C PRO A 101 -4.59 2.59 9.45
N ARG A 102 -5.60 2.22 8.70
CA ARG A 102 -5.60 2.48 7.26
C ARG A 102 -5.73 3.97 7.03
N GLU A 103 -4.74 4.57 6.40
CA GLU A 103 -4.76 5.97 6.02
C GLU A 103 -5.15 6.10 4.55
N ASP A 104 -5.92 7.13 4.24
CA ASP A 104 -6.21 7.49 2.87
C ASP A 104 -5.01 8.22 2.27
N GLN A 105 -4.16 7.47 1.58
CA GLN A 105 -2.95 8.01 0.93
C GLN A 105 -3.24 8.66 -0.43
N GLY A 106 -4.51 8.69 -0.86
CA GLY A 106 -4.89 9.21 -2.18
C GLY A 106 -4.34 8.38 -3.34
N ILE A 107 -4.06 7.09 -3.12
CA ILE A 107 -3.53 6.18 -4.14
C ILE A 107 -4.37 4.90 -4.13
N VAL A 108 -4.80 4.46 -5.32
CA VAL A 108 -5.41 3.15 -5.54
C VAL A 108 -4.62 2.44 -6.62
N ARG A 109 -4.33 1.16 -6.43
CA ARG A 109 -3.68 0.31 -7.43
C ARG A 109 -4.67 -0.72 -7.94
N ILE A 110 -4.69 -0.93 -9.25
CA ILE A 110 -5.48 -1.97 -9.88
C ILE A 110 -4.51 -2.83 -10.68
N SER A 111 -4.50 -4.12 -10.43
CA SER A 111 -3.86 -5.11 -11.30
C SER A 111 -4.95 -5.92 -11.97
N VAL A 112 -4.88 -6.04 -13.27
CA VAL A 112 -5.77 -6.86 -14.08
C VAL A 112 -4.97 -7.87 -14.86
N GLN A 113 -5.51 -9.08 -14.98
CA GLN A 113 -4.94 -10.17 -15.75
C GLN A 113 -6.00 -10.76 -16.64
N LEU A 114 -5.70 -10.83 -17.92
CA LEU A 114 -6.48 -11.51 -18.94
C LEU A 114 -6.19 -13.01 -18.90
N PRO A 115 -7.01 -13.86 -19.56
CA PRO A 115 -6.72 -15.27 -19.69
C PRO A 115 -5.33 -15.56 -20.22
N GLU A 116 -4.75 -16.67 -19.81
CA GLU A 116 -3.43 -17.08 -20.25
C GLU A 116 -3.38 -17.22 -21.78
N GLY A 117 -2.27 -16.79 -22.37
CA GLY A 117 -2.12 -16.74 -23.83
C GLY A 117 -2.75 -15.53 -24.51
N ALA A 118 -3.32 -14.58 -23.77
CA ALA A 118 -3.76 -13.32 -24.36
C ALA A 118 -2.57 -12.53 -24.92
N ALA A 119 -2.68 -12.11 -26.18
CA ALA A 119 -1.66 -11.34 -26.84
C ALA A 119 -1.63 -9.88 -26.32
N PHE A 120 -0.46 -9.27 -26.32
CA PHE A 120 -0.26 -7.88 -25.86
C PHE A 120 -1.25 -6.86 -26.45
N PRO A 121 -1.60 -6.89 -27.77
CA PRO A 121 -2.57 -5.94 -28.32
C PRO A 121 -3.98 -6.08 -27.71
N ARG A 122 -4.38 -7.31 -27.31
CA ARG A 122 -5.65 -7.51 -26.60
C ARG A 122 -5.62 -6.89 -25.21
N THR A 123 -4.51 -7.08 -24.51
CA THR A 123 -4.29 -6.49 -23.18
C THR A 123 -4.28 -4.96 -23.26
N GLU A 124 -3.64 -4.39 -24.25
CA GLU A 124 -3.61 -2.95 -24.51
C GLU A 124 -5.02 -2.38 -24.78
N ALA A 125 -5.81 -3.06 -25.62
CA ALA A 125 -7.18 -2.65 -25.91
C ALA A 125 -8.06 -2.62 -24.64
N VAL A 126 -8.02 -3.69 -23.85
CA VAL A 126 -8.75 -3.78 -22.58
C VAL A 126 -8.25 -2.75 -21.57
N SER A 127 -6.93 -2.54 -21.52
CA SER A 127 -6.33 -1.52 -20.64
C SER A 127 -6.79 -0.11 -21.01
N THR A 128 -6.96 0.16 -22.29
CA THR A 128 -7.47 1.46 -22.78
C THR A 128 -8.91 1.66 -22.36
N GLU A 129 -9.76 0.63 -22.47
CA GLU A 129 -11.16 0.68 -22.02
C GLU A 129 -11.26 0.97 -20.51
N ILE A 130 -10.47 0.26 -19.71
CA ILE A 130 -10.40 0.48 -18.26
C ILE A 130 -9.92 1.91 -17.97
N LEU A 131 -8.88 2.37 -18.63
CA LEU A 131 -8.34 3.73 -18.46
C LEU A 131 -9.39 4.82 -18.77
N GLU A 132 -10.19 4.63 -19.82
CA GLU A 132 -11.28 5.56 -20.16
C GLU A 132 -12.37 5.56 -19.08
N HIS A 133 -12.65 4.41 -18.49
CA HIS A 133 -13.59 4.31 -17.37
C HIS A 133 -13.03 5.04 -16.13
N LEU A 134 -11.77 4.81 -15.80
CA LEU A 134 -11.09 5.44 -14.64
C LEU A 134 -11.05 6.97 -14.74
N LYS A 135 -10.85 7.50 -15.94
CA LYS A 135 -10.82 8.96 -16.20
C LYS A 135 -12.18 9.65 -16.03
N LYS A 136 -13.29 8.91 -16.05
CA LYS A 136 -14.63 9.46 -15.83
C LYS A 136 -14.92 9.78 -14.37
N ASN A 137 -14.16 9.23 -13.45
CA ASN A 137 -14.34 9.49 -12.02
C ASN A 137 -13.68 10.83 -11.64
N ASP A 138 -14.48 11.78 -11.20
CA ASP A 138 -14.02 13.13 -10.82
C ASP A 138 -13.01 13.15 -9.67
N ALA A 139 -12.98 12.12 -8.85
CA ALA A 139 -12.02 12.00 -7.76
C ALA A 139 -10.59 11.64 -8.23
N VAL A 140 -10.44 11.15 -9.47
CA VAL A 140 -9.15 10.76 -10.04
C VAL A 140 -8.42 11.99 -10.58
N GLN A 141 -7.20 12.22 -10.11
CA GLN A 141 -6.32 13.28 -10.59
C GLN A 141 -5.50 12.84 -11.81
N SER A 142 -4.89 11.66 -11.72
CA SER A 142 -4.07 11.08 -12.79
C SER A 142 -4.00 9.56 -12.66
N VAL A 143 -3.75 8.90 -13.78
CA VAL A 143 -3.59 7.45 -13.86
C VAL A 143 -2.28 7.14 -14.60
N VAL A 144 -1.45 6.31 -13.99
CA VAL A 144 -0.31 5.69 -14.64
C VAL A 144 -0.72 4.29 -15.02
N THR A 145 -0.58 3.93 -16.29
CA THR A 145 -0.92 2.61 -16.81
C THR A 145 0.36 1.93 -17.27
N MET A 146 0.59 0.71 -16.79
CA MET A 146 1.69 -0.16 -17.20
C MET A 146 1.10 -1.42 -17.82
N VAL A 147 1.06 -1.46 -19.15
CA VAL A 147 0.61 -2.63 -19.91
C VAL A 147 1.76 -3.61 -20.05
N GLY A 148 1.51 -4.89 -19.84
CA GLY A 148 2.56 -5.91 -19.87
C GLY A 148 3.30 -6.10 -18.54
N TYR A 149 2.84 -5.47 -17.46
CA TYR A 149 3.47 -5.58 -16.14
C TYR A 149 2.45 -5.77 -15.03
N ASP A 150 2.67 -6.77 -14.18
CA ASP A 150 1.89 -7.01 -12.97
C ASP A 150 2.68 -6.59 -11.72
N THR A 151 2.29 -5.49 -11.11
CA THR A 151 2.95 -4.99 -9.87
C THR A 151 2.69 -5.87 -8.65
N MET A 152 1.72 -6.77 -8.70
CA MET A 152 1.41 -7.66 -7.58
C MET A 152 2.36 -8.84 -7.51
N SER A 153 2.64 -9.48 -8.65
CA SER A 153 3.65 -10.55 -8.75
C SER A 153 5.06 -10.01 -8.97
N GLY A 154 5.19 -8.81 -9.56
CA GLY A 154 6.47 -8.22 -9.97
C GLY A 154 6.97 -8.72 -11.32
N ASP A 155 6.10 -9.40 -12.10
CA ASP A 155 6.47 -10.06 -13.35
C ASP A 155 6.06 -9.25 -14.58
N VAL A 156 6.82 -9.40 -15.65
CA VAL A 156 6.45 -8.94 -16.99
C VAL A 156 5.60 -10.04 -17.65
N ARG A 157 4.33 -9.71 -17.98
CA ARG A 157 3.36 -10.63 -18.57
C ARG A 157 2.56 -9.93 -19.66
N SER A 158 2.54 -10.47 -20.86
CA SER A 158 1.77 -9.89 -21.98
C SER A 158 0.27 -9.77 -21.72
N ASN A 159 -0.27 -10.62 -20.83
CA ASN A 159 -1.69 -10.67 -20.45
C ASN A 159 -2.01 -9.89 -19.18
N ALA A 160 -1.10 -9.10 -18.63
CA ALA A 160 -1.31 -8.33 -17.42
C ALA A 160 -1.19 -6.82 -17.65
N SER A 161 -1.90 -6.05 -16.83
CA SER A 161 -1.78 -4.60 -16.81
C SER A 161 -1.99 -4.06 -15.40
N THR A 162 -1.23 -3.04 -15.05
CA THR A 162 -1.35 -2.36 -13.76
C THR A 162 -1.69 -0.90 -13.94
N PHE A 163 -2.62 -0.42 -13.14
CA PHE A 163 -3.02 0.97 -13.06
C PHE A 163 -2.72 1.51 -11.67
N ILE A 164 -2.04 2.64 -11.63
CA ILE A 164 -1.80 3.38 -10.39
C ILE A 164 -2.57 4.69 -10.49
N LEU A 165 -3.63 4.79 -9.71
CA LEU A 165 -4.48 5.97 -9.66
C LEU A 165 -3.97 6.89 -8.56
N LYS A 166 -3.75 8.14 -8.90
CA LYS A 166 -3.59 9.23 -7.95
C LYS A 166 -4.91 9.96 -7.84
N LEU A 167 -5.47 10.02 -6.65
CA LEU A 167 -6.71 10.72 -6.35
C LEU A 167 -6.43 12.20 -6.05
N LYS A 168 -7.43 13.05 -6.21
CA LYS A 168 -7.40 14.43 -5.75
C LYS A 168 -7.23 14.49 -4.23
N HIS A 169 -6.84 15.64 -3.71
CA HIS A 169 -6.75 15.85 -2.27
C HIS A 169 -8.10 15.55 -1.59
N TRP A 170 -8.08 15.06 -0.36
CA TRP A 170 -9.32 14.66 0.35
C TRP A 170 -10.30 15.83 0.53
N ASP A 171 -9.84 17.08 0.56
CA ASP A 171 -10.70 18.26 0.63
C ASP A 171 -11.42 18.56 -0.70
N ASP A 172 -10.88 18.06 -1.81
CA ASP A 172 -11.39 18.28 -3.17
C ASP A 172 -12.23 17.10 -3.70
N ARG A 173 -12.46 16.06 -2.88
CA ARG A 173 -13.26 14.89 -3.24
C ARG A 173 -14.20 14.49 -2.09
N LYS A 174 -15.32 13.88 -2.44
CA LYS A 174 -16.32 13.41 -1.46
C LYS A 174 -16.08 11.97 -1.02
N GLU A 175 -15.54 11.15 -1.92
CA GLU A 175 -15.32 9.73 -1.73
C GLU A 175 -13.95 9.46 -1.13
N THR A 176 -13.89 8.52 -0.20
CA THR A 176 -12.62 8.03 0.36
C THR A 176 -11.92 7.10 -0.63
N ALA A 177 -10.59 6.93 -0.50
CA ALA A 177 -9.85 5.98 -1.32
C ALA A 177 -10.36 4.54 -1.16
N GLU A 178 -10.93 4.19 0.00
CA GLU A 178 -11.52 2.87 0.26
C GLU A 178 -12.85 2.67 -0.48
N GLU A 179 -13.70 3.70 -0.55
CA GLU A 179 -14.94 3.64 -1.33
C GLU A 179 -14.65 3.50 -2.81
N ILE A 180 -13.72 4.33 -3.33
CA ILE A 180 -13.27 4.25 -4.72
C ILE A 180 -12.68 2.86 -5.02
N GLN A 181 -11.86 2.33 -4.13
CA GLN A 181 -11.28 0.98 -4.28
C GLN A 181 -12.38 -0.10 -4.36
N LYS A 182 -13.41 -0.03 -3.51
CA LYS A 182 -14.54 -0.97 -3.53
C LYS A 182 -15.34 -0.89 -4.83
N ASP A 183 -15.56 0.30 -5.36
CA ASP A 183 -16.31 0.47 -6.60
C ASP A 183 -15.50 0.01 -7.81
N LEU A 184 -14.20 0.28 -7.82
CA LEU A 184 -13.29 -0.22 -8.85
C LEU A 184 -13.15 -1.75 -8.79
N GLN A 185 -13.16 -2.34 -7.59
CA GLN A 185 -13.17 -3.80 -7.44
C GLN A 185 -14.45 -4.41 -8.03
N LYS A 186 -15.62 -3.79 -7.82
CA LYS A 186 -16.87 -4.24 -8.43
C LYS A 186 -16.83 -4.11 -9.96
N TYR A 187 -16.29 -2.99 -10.46
CA TYR A 187 -16.15 -2.76 -11.89
C TYR A 187 -15.28 -3.84 -12.54
N VAL A 188 -14.12 -4.11 -11.99
CA VAL A 188 -13.22 -5.16 -12.49
C VAL A 188 -13.87 -6.56 -12.41
N ALA A 189 -14.57 -6.85 -11.30
CA ALA A 189 -15.29 -8.12 -11.13
C ALA A 189 -16.48 -8.30 -12.07
N SER A 190 -17.00 -7.23 -12.65
CA SER A 190 -18.11 -7.29 -13.64
C SER A 190 -17.66 -7.77 -15.03
N HIS A 191 -16.35 -7.81 -15.28
CA HIS A 191 -15.81 -8.26 -16.55
C HIS A 191 -15.44 -9.76 -16.46
N PRO A 192 -16.15 -10.66 -17.16
CA PRO A 192 -15.97 -12.10 -17.01
C PRO A 192 -14.60 -12.61 -17.48
N ASP A 193 -13.99 -11.89 -18.42
CA ASP A 193 -12.71 -12.25 -19.02
C ASP A 193 -11.48 -11.68 -18.29
N ILE A 194 -11.71 -10.95 -17.19
CA ILE A 194 -10.64 -10.26 -16.47
C ILE A 194 -10.61 -10.75 -15.03
N LYS A 195 -9.47 -11.24 -14.59
CA LYS A 195 -9.17 -11.40 -13.17
C LYS A 195 -8.45 -10.14 -12.69
N GLY A 196 -9.03 -9.42 -11.74
CA GLY A 196 -8.39 -8.19 -11.31
C GLY A 196 -8.63 -7.86 -9.84
N VAL A 197 -7.75 -7.06 -9.30
CA VAL A 197 -7.77 -6.62 -7.92
C VAL A 197 -7.48 -5.14 -7.83
N ALA A 198 -8.38 -4.43 -7.17
CA ALA A 198 -8.14 -3.08 -6.71
C ALA A 198 -7.66 -3.12 -5.25
N ALA A 199 -6.51 -2.54 -4.96
CA ALA A 199 -5.87 -2.55 -3.65
C ALA A 199 -5.38 -1.15 -3.25
N LEU A 200 -5.46 -0.87 -1.95
CA LEU A 200 -4.80 0.29 -1.36
C LEU A 200 -3.35 -0.04 -1.03
N PRO A 201 -2.43 0.91 -1.14
CA PRO A 201 -1.05 0.70 -0.73
C PRO A 201 -0.97 0.38 0.77
N ALA A 202 0.06 -0.38 1.16
CA ALA A 202 0.32 -0.64 2.57
C ALA A 202 0.62 0.67 3.32
N ALA A 203 0.17 0.76 4.57
CA ALA A 203 0.37 1.94 5.41
C ALA A 203 1.85 2.26 5.62
N ILE A 204 2.72 1.25 5.67
CA ILE A 204 4.18 1.42 5.74
C ILE A 204 4.83 0.74 4.53
N LYS A 205 5.60 1.50 3.78
CA LYS A 205 6.41 0.98 2.67
C LYS A 205 7.42 -0.05 3.20
N GLY A 206 7.45 -1.23 2.57
CA GLY A 206 8.35 -2.31 2.97
C GLY A 206 7.76 -3.35 3.93
N LEU A 207 6.57 -3.13 4.48
CA LEU A 207 5.85 -4.12 5.31
C LEU A 207 4.77 -4.88 4.51
N GLY A 208 5.05 -5.20 3.27
CA GLY A 208 4.16 -5.89 2.34
C GLY A 208 3.65 -4.98 1.23
N SER A 209 3.11 -5.56 0.16
CA SER A 209 2.56 -4.84 -0.98
C SER A 209 1.11 -4.39 -0.76
N THR A 210 0.42 -5.03 0.18
CA THR A 210 -0.97 -4.78 0.55
C THR A 210 -1.17 -5.02 2.06
N ASN A 211 -2.29 -4.53 2.60
CA ASN A 211 -2.69 -4.84 3.99
C ASN A 211 -3.17 -6.29 4.06
N GLY A 212 -2.28 -7.22 4.38
CA GLY A 212 -2.58 -8.64 4.47
C GLY A 212 -1.37 -9.44 4.91
N PHE A 213 -1.49 -10.74 4.84
CA PHE A 213 -0.37 -11.66 5.03
C PHE A 213 -0.04 -12.36 3.70
N SER A 214 1.20 -12.79 3.57
CA SER A 214 1.65 -13.64 2.47
C SER A 214 2.36 -14.86 3.04
N GLY A 215 2.22 -15.98 2.36
CA GLY A 215 2.84 -17.24 2.74
C GLY A 215 3.25 -18.03 1.51
N TYR A 216 3.98 -19.12 1.72
CA TYR A 216 4.45 -20.01 0.68
C TYR A 216 3.94 -21.41 0.92
N ILE A 217 3.46 -22.06 -0.12
CA ILE A 217 3.18 -23.51 -0.14
C ILE A 217 4.41 -24.19 -0.74
N LEU A 218 5.07 -25.01 0.06
CA LEU A 218 6.30 -25.69 -0.35
C LEU A 218 6.01 -27.15 -0.66
N SER A 219 6.44 -27.62 -1.82
CA SER A 219 6.49 -29.05 -2.14
C SER A 219 7.83 -29.62 -1.69
N HIS A 220 7.79 -30.78 -1.03
CA HIS A 220 8.98 -31.54 -0.64
C HIS A 220 9.40 -32.60 -1.68
N GLY A 221 8.63 -32.75 -2.76
CA GLY A 221 8.87 -33.66 -3.84
C GLY A 221 9.26 -32.96 -5.15
N ASN A 222 9.50 -33.74 -6.19
CA ASN A 222 9.70 -33.25 -7.54
C ASN A 222 8.33 -33.19 -8.26
N ASP A 223 7.40 -32.44 -7.67
CA ASP A 223 6.02 -32.42 -8.14
C ASP A 223 5.88 -31.59 -9.41
N ASN A 224 5.00 -32.03 -10.28
CA ASN A 224 4.60 -31.25 -11.45
C ASN A 224 3.97 -29.92 -10.99
N PRO A 225 4.36 -28.76 -11.56
CA PRO A 225 3.80 -27.46 -11.21
C PRO A 225 2.27 -27.40 -11.24
N LEU A 226 1.60 -28.16 -12.13
CA LEU A 226 0.15 -28.30 -12.19
C LEU A 226 -0.44 -28.94 -10.91
N VAL A 227 0.27 -29.92 -10.32
CA VAL A 227 -0.16 -30.52 -9.05
C VAL A 227 -0.08 -29.50 -7.92
N LEU A 228 1.00 -28.73 -7.88
CA LEU A 228 1.16 -27.67 -6.88
C LEU A 228 0.10 -26.58 -7.03
N GLN A 229 -0.24 -26.19 -8.27
CA GLN A 229 -1.32 -25.24 -8.55
C GLN A 229 -2.66 -25.76 -8.02
N ASN A 230 -3.03 -27.02 -8.34
CA ASN A 230 -4.27 -27.64 -7.86
C ASN A 230 -4.32 -27.71 -6.32
N VAL A 231 -3.21 -28.02 -5.67
CA VAL A 231 -3.13 -28.01 -4.19
C VAL A 231 -3.33 -26.61 -3.65
N ALA A 232 -2.70 -25.60 -4.28
CA ALA A 232 -2.87 -24.21 -3.87
C ALA A 232 -4.32 -23.73 -4.05
N GLU A 233 -4.97 -24.05 -5.16
CA GLU A 233 -6.37 -23.71 -5.43
C GLU A 233 -7.29 -24.37 -4.41
N ASN A 234 -7.16 -25.69 -4.17
CA ASN A 234 -7.95 -26.39 -3.16
C ASN A 234 -7.75 -25.82 -1.74
N PHE A 235 -6.52 -25.40 -1.42
CA PHE A 235 -6.23 -24.75 -0.14
C PHE A 235 -6.92 -23.38 -0.04
N LEU A 236 -6.88 -22.57 -1.09
CA LEU A 236 -7.56 -21.29 -1.13
C LEU A 236 -9.07 -21.44 -1.01
N ASP A 237 -9.66 -22.42 -1.71
CA ASP A 237 -11.09 -22.72 -1.65
C ASP A 237 -11.52 -23.12 -0.23
N ALA A 238 -10.72 -23.94 0.44
CA ALA A 238 -10.98 -24.32 1.83
C ALA A 238 -10.89 -23.14 2.83
N LEU A 239 -10.20 -22.07 2.44
CA LEU A 239 -10.09 -20.86 3.26
C LEU A 239 -11.15 -19.80 2.94
N GLN A 240 -11.90 -19.92 1.83
CA GLN A 240 -12.93 -18.94 1.43
C GLN A 240 -14.07 -18.82 2.46
N ASP A 241 -14.38 -19.91 3.16
CA ASP A 241 -15.43 -19.95 4.18
C ASP A 241 -15.01 -19.31 5.51
N ARG A 242 -13.78 -18.83 5.61
CA ARG A 242 -13.29 -18.16 6.83
C ARG A 242 -13.62 -16.69 6.80
N PRO A 243 -14.48 -16.19 7.71
CA PRO A 243 -14.89 -14.78 7.75
C PRO A 243 -13.74 -13.81 8.07
N GLU A 244 -12.64 -14.33 8.64
CA GLU A 244 -11.46 -13.55 8.98
C GLU A 244 -10.56 -13.25 7.76
N LEU A 245 -10.79 -13.97 6.63
CA LEU A 245 -9.94 -13.90 5.45
C LEU A 245 -10.72 -13.37 4.25
N THR A 246 -10.14 -12.42 3.55
CA THR A 246 -10.73 -11.85 2.32
C THR A 246 -9.66 -11.64 1.25
N GLY A 247 -10.02 -11.83 -0.03
CA GLY A 247 -9.12 -11.57 -1.14
C GLY A 247 -7.96 -12.54 -1.26
N LEU A 248 -8.18 -13.80 -0.88
CA LEU A 248 -7.21 -14.89 -1.02
C LEU A 248 -6.88 -15.14 -2.48
N ARG A 249 -5.60 -15.35 -2.80
CA ARG A 249 -5.14 -15.63 -4.16
C ARG A 249 -3.79 -16.32 -4.19
N SER A 250 -3.54 -17.06 -5.25
CA SER A 250 -2.22 -17.55 -5.65
C SER A 250 -1.77 -16.85 -6.92
N TYR A 251 -0.47 -16.64 -7.07
CA TYR A 251 0.15 -16.14 -8.30
C TYR A 251 0.74 -17.25 -9.16
N LEU A 252 0.68 -18.50 -8.69
CA LEU A 252 1.18 -19.64 -9.44
C LEU A 252 0.23 -19.93 -10.61
N THR A 253 0.75 -19.88 -11.82
CA THR A 253 0.08 -20.23 -13.06
C THR A 253 0.95 -21.25 -13.77
N ALA A 254 0.49 -22.49 -13.83
CA ALA A 254 1.24 -23.61 -14.42
C ALA A 254 0.63 -24.11 -15.74
N ASP A 255 -0.51 -23.55 -16.14
CA ASP A 255 -1.29 -23.90 -17.32
C ASP A 255 -1.09 -22.95 -18.51
N THR A 256 -0.08 -22.06 -18.41
CA THR A 256 0.26 -21.13 -19.50
C THR A 256 0.67 -21.93 -20.74
N PRO A 257 -0.01 -21.75 -21.89
CA PRO A 257 0.36 -22.42 -23.13
C PRO A 257 1.79 -22.09 -23.54
N GLN A 258 2.60 -23.12 -23.78
CA GLN A 258 3.98 -22.96 -24.21
C GLN A 258 4.16 -23.57 -25.60
N LEU A 259 4.85 -22.84 -26.47
CA LEU A 259 5.28 -23.37 -27.76
C LEU A 259 6.70 -23.92 -27.62
N LYS A 260 6.89 -25.17 -27.94
CA LYS A 260 8.21 -25.79 -28.00
C LYS A 260 8.69 -25.79 -29.45
N LEU A 261 9.78 -25.08 -29.69
CA LEU A 261 10.42 -25.04 -31.00
C LEU A 261 11.36 -26.23 -31.15
N TYR A 262 11.29 -26.90 -32.28
CA TYR A 262 12.22 -27.97 -32.68
C TYR A 262 12.93 -27.55 -33.94
N VAL A 263 14.25 -27.47 -33.89
CA VAL A 263 15.11 -27.22 -35.05
C VAL A 263 15.62 -28.59 -35.54
N ASP A 264 15.38 -28.89 -36.80
CA ASP A 264 15.97 -30.08 -37.47
C ASP A 264 17.44 -29.78 -37.80
N GLN A 265 18.29 -30.11 -36.83
CA GLN A 265 19.74 -29.86 -36.94
C GLN A 265 20.39 -30.59 -38.15
N THR A 266 19.90 -31.81 -38.44
CA THR A 266 20.42 -32.58 -39.56
C THR A 266 20.18 -31.87 -40.91
N LYS A 267 18.97 -31.37 -41.08
CA LYS A 267 18.56 -30.62 -42.25
C LYS A 267 19.30 -29.25 -42.34
N ALA A 268 19.48 -28.55 -41.22
CA ALA A 268 20.22 -27.32 -41.16
C ALA A 268 21.68 -27.50 -41.64
N ILE A 269 22.37 -28.51 -41.12
CA ILE A 269 23.74 -28.86 -41.51
C ILE A 269 23.80 -29.23 -42.99
N ALA A 270 22.84 -30.03 -43.47
CA ALA A 270 22.78 -30.44 -44.88
C ALA A 270 22.59 -29.25 -45.85
N LEU A 271 21.93 -28.19 -45.37
CA LEU A 271 21.72 -26.96 -46.11
C LEU A 271 22.88 -25.93 -45.93
N GLY A 272 23.88 -26.26 -45.13
CA GLY A 272 25.02 -25.38 -44.85
C GLY A 272 24.65 -24.20 -43.93
N VAL A 273 23.60 -24.31 -43.16
CA VAL A 273 23.15 -23.28 -42.17
C VAL A 273 23.66 -23.68 -40.81
N ASP A 274 24.32 -22.77 -40.11
CA ASP A 274 24.75 -23.01 -38.74
C ASP A 274 23.54 -23.05 -37.81
N VAL A 275 23.52 -24.03 -36.91
CA VAL A 275 22.41 -24.23 -35.96
C VAL A 275 22.36 -23.10 -34.97
N ASP A 276 23.51 -22.54 -34.57
CA ASP A 276 23.59 -21.39 -33.66
C ASP A 276 23.00 -20.14 -34.29
N ASP A 277 23.24 -19.90 -35.59
CA ASP A 277 22.63 -18.79 -36.32
C ASP A 277 21.10 -18.87 -36.35
N ILE A 278 20.54 -20.11 -36.42
CA ILE A 278 19.09 -20.29 -36.36
C ILE A 278 18.54 -19.91 -34.96
N TYR A 279 19.19 -20.39 -33.92
CA TYR A 279 18.75 -20.08 -32.54
C TYR A 279 18.93 -18.60 -32.21
N ASP A 280 20.02 -18.00 -32.63
CA ASP A 280 20.29 -16.56 -32.48
C ASP A 280 19.24 -15.72 -33.21
N THR A 281 18.93 -16.07 -34.46
CA THR A 281 17.88 -15.38 -35.22
C THR A 281 16.53 -15.44 -34.54
N ILE A 282 16.14 -16.63 -34.05
CA ILE A 282 14.87 -16.81 -33.34
C ILE A 282 14.86 -16.02 -32.02
N SER A 283 15.96 -16.08 -31.28
CA SER A 283 16.13 -15.32 -30.03
C SER A 283 15.98 -13.82 -30.25
N HIS A 284 16.62 -13.29 -31.28
CA HIS A 284 16.56 -11.86 -31.64
C HIS A 284 15.16 -11.45 -32.13
N LEU A 285 14.47 -12.32 -32.88
CA LEU A 285 13.14 -12.03 -33.39
C LEU A 285 12.06 -12.10 -32.32
N MET A 286 12.21 -13.01 -31.34
CA MET A 286 11.18 -13.26 -30.32
C MET A 286 11.46 -12.60 -28.99
N GLY A 287 12.73 -12.36 -28.64
CA GLY A 287 13.14 -11.88 -27.32
C GLY A 287 13.78 -10.49 -27.33
N SER A 288 13.88 -9.82 -28.46
CA SER A 288 14.71 -8.63 -28.70
C SER A 288 16.22 -8.84 -28.47
N LYS A 289 17.02 -8.02 -29.11
CA LYS A 289 18.46 -7.96 -28.91
C LYS A 289 18.86 -6.55 -28.58
N TYR A 290 19.42 -6.38 -27.40
CA TYR A 290 20.07 -5.13 -27.03
C TYR A 290 21.23 -4.85 -27.97
N VAL A 291 21.31 -3.64 -28.50
CA VAL A 291 22.34 -3.19 -29.44
C VAL A 291 23.24 -2.16 -28.78
N ASN A 292 22.67 -1.11 -28.21
CA ASN A 292 23.39 0.00 -27.62
C ASN A 292 22.44 0.92 -26.83
N ASP A 293 23.02 1.86 -26.07
CA ASP A 293 22.30 2.94 -25.42
C ASP A 293 22.41 4.23 -26.19
N PHE A 294 21.39 5.06 -26.16
CA PHE A 294 21.48 6.43 -26.65
C PHE A 294 20.87 7.41 -25.64
N THR A 295 21.46 8.60 -25.59
CA THR A 295 20.99 9.67 -24.71
C THR A 295 20.13 10.66 -25.48
N ARG A 296 18.91 10.91 -25.02
CA ARG A 296 18.00 11.91 -25.59
C ARG A 296 17.37 12.75 -24.47
N ASN A 297 17.51 14.05 -24.55
CA ASN A 297 16.98 15.01 -23.56
C ASN A 297 17.43 14.73 -22.11
N GLY A 298 18.69 14.24 -21.94
CA GLY A 298 19.23 13.92 -20.61
C GLY A 298 18.78 12.60 -20.01
N ASN A 299 17.98 11.82 -20.75
CA ASN A 299 17.59 10.45 -20.38
C ASN A 299 18.33 9.46 -21.27
N GLU A 300 18.72 8.34 -20.69
CA GLU A 300 19.33 7.19 -21.38
C GLU A 300 18.24 6.21 -21.79
N PHE A 301 18.31 5.72 -23.00
CA PHE A 301 17.36 4.78 -23.58
C PHE A 301 18.14 3.62 -24.20
N ASP A 302 17.65 2.41 -23.94
CA ASP A 302 18.17 1.19 -24.57
C ASP A 302 17.71 1.14 -26.03
N ASP A 303 18.61 0.82 -26.94
CA ASP A 303 18.30 0.54 -28.34
C ASP A 303 18.26 -0.96 -28.56
N GLU A 304 17.07 -1.48 -28.84
CA GLU A 304 16.81 -2.90 -29.02
C GLU A 304 16.25 -3.21 -30.41
N ILE A 305 16.79 -4.25 -31.03
CA ILE A 305 16.22 -4.81 -32.25
C ILE A 305 15.24 -5.92 -31.86
N SER A 306 13.96 -5.74 -32.22
CA SER A 306 12.94 -6.77 -32.10
C SER A 306 12.29 -7.06 -33.45
N GLY A 307 12.09 -8.33 -33.75
CA GLY A 307 11.33 -8.77 -34.92
C GLY A 307 9.85 -8.80 -34.61
N ARG A 308 9.04 -8.30 -35.55
CA ARG A 308 7.60 -8.57 -35.55
C ARG A 308 7.36 -9.82 -36.38
N LEU A 309 6.90 -10.92 -35.81
CA LEU A 309 6.32 -11.98 -36.57
C LEU A 309 5.07 -11.41 -37.24
N SER A 310 5.14 -11.16 -38.56
CA SER A 310 3.95 -10.83 -39.32
C SER A 310 3.02 -12.04 -39.30
N ASP A 311 1.71 -11.81 -39.30
CA ASP A 311 0.65 -12.85 -39.30
C ASP A 311 0.73 -13.85 -40.50
N THR A 312 1.76 -13.76 -41.29
CA THR A 312 2.03 -14.54 -42.50
C THR A 312 3.06 -15.66 -42.35
N VAL A 313 3.47 -16.01 -41.15
CA VAL A 313 4.17 -17.28 -40.95
C VAL A 313 3.11 -18.39 -40.89
N THR A 314 2.55 -18.71 -42.04
CA THR A 314 1.93 -20.00 -42.27
C THR A 314 3.03 -21.05 -42.19
N THR A 315 3.07 -21.75 -41.07
CA THR A 315 3.80 -23.03 -41.00
C THR A 315 3.27 -23.92 -42.11
N PRO A 316 4.06 -24.34 -43.04
CA PRO A 316 3.66 -25.49 -43.87
C PRO A 316 3.67 -26.68 -42.92
N LEU A 317 2.47 -27.07 -42.46
CA LEU A 317 2.27 -28.41 -41.93
C LEU A 317 2.36 -29.34 -43.10
N GLY A 318 3.52 -29.95 -43.24
CA GLY A 318 3.75 -31.13 -44.10
C GLY A 318 3.89 -32.33 -43.23
#